data_3483e81185525c818b5f9483dd51b311
#
_entry.id   3483e81185525c818b5f9483dd51b311
#
_cell.length_a   1.000
_cell.length_b   1.000
_cell.length_c   1.000
_cell.angle_alpha   90.00
_cell.angle_beta   90.00
_cell.angle_gamma   90.00
#
_symmetry.space_group_name_H-M   'P 1'
#
loop_
_entity.id
_entity.type
_entity.pdbx_description
1 polymer ?
#
loop_
_entity_poly.entity_id
_entity_poly.type
_entity_poly.pdbx_seq_one_letter_code
_entity_poly.pdbx_strand_id
1 'polypeptide(L)'
;MMGVLATLFVAFTVNQQVVHAEKVTYSVAPIYPENQTDKNLGYYDLGVKPGQKEEVSVVVQNTGKKDLEVDVAPNTAITNQNGVIDYSQSDPKYDKTLKYPFTKLMSPAQRLKVPAESSRTATFTLNAPKATFEGTILGGFYVSQVKQDQVEQALDHKKGTSLTNRYSYILGVKLTQSDQTVKPHLRLNRIKPGLLNGHTAILSNIQNTKANSIGEMQVDAKIRRAGQSKVLYHSKQTDLQMAPNSNFDYGIDLKNQPLKAGRYNIKIKVNSNKGQWLLSKDF
;
A
#
# COMPACT_ATOMS: atom_id res chain seq x y z
N MET A 1 5.08 -74.17 29.39
CA MET A 1 5.91 -73.23 28.61
C MET A 1 5.11 -71.97 28.42
N MET A 2 5.39 -70.96 29.24
CA MET A 2 4.76 -69.65 29.14
C MET A 2 5.72 -68.69 28.36
N GLY A 3 5.29 -68.26 27.20
CA GLY A 3 6.04 -67.27 26.41
C GLY A 3 5.64 -65.84 26.81
N VAL A 4 6.59 -65.05 27.31
CA VAL A 4 6.41 -63.60 27.64
C VAL A 4 6.67 -62.83 26.39
N LEU A 5 5.65 -62.10 25.92
CA LEU A 5 5.74 -61.18 24.81
C LEU A 5 6.14 -59.76 25.36
N ALA A 6 7.39 -59.37 25.13
CA ALA A 6 7.88 -58.05 25.51
C ALA A 6 7.51 -57.02 24.42
N THR A 7 6.58 -56.12 24.73
CA THR A 7 6.20 -54.99 23.83
C THR A 7 7.15 -53.83 24.06
N LEU A 8 7.94 -53.52 23.02
CA LEU A 8 8.88 -52.36 23.03
C LEU A 8 8.10 -51.09 22.73
N PHE A 9 7.95 -50.19 23.71
CA PHE A 9 7.36 -48.86 23.54
C PHE A 9 8.46 -47.90 23.10
N VAL A 10 8.48 -47.50 21.84
CA VAL A 10 9.35 -46.45 21.34
C VAL A 10 8.66 -45.10 21.56
N ALA A 11 9.11 -44.35 22.57
CA ALA A 11 8.63 -42.99 22.82
C ALA A 11 9.26 -42.03 21.80
N PHE A 12 8.48 -41.57 20.83
CA PHE A 12 8.84 -40.43 19.98
C PHE A 12 8.75 -39.11 20.78
N THR A 13 9.88 -38.56 21.19
CA THR A 13 9.94 -37.21 21.73
C THR A 13 9.85 -36.21 20.55
N VAL A 14 8.67 -35.64 20.33
CA VAL A 14 8.48 -34.52 19.41
C VAL A 14 9.05 -33.27 20.09
N ASN A 15 10.22 -32.84 19.64
CA ASN A 15 10.77 -31.54 20.02
C ASN A 15 9.87 -30.42 19.42
N GLN A 16 8.93 -29.90 20.19
CA GLN A 16 8.19 -28.69 19.85
C GLN A 16 9.14 -27.52 19.95
N GLN A 17 9.63 -27.01 18.82
CA GLN A 17 10.28 -25.71 18.77
C GLN A 17 9.20 -24.64 18.99
N VAL A 18 9.25 -23.96 20.12
CA VAL A 18 8.42 -22.79 20.41
C VAL A 18 8.88 -21.68 19.47
N VAL A 19 8.09 -21.41 18.45
CA VAL A 19 8.29 -20.24 17.58
C VAL A 19 7.87 -19.01 18.40
N HIS A 20 8.85 -18.29 18.94
CA HIS A 20 8.59 -16.98 19.53
C HIS A 20 8.27 -15.99 18.41
N ALA A 21 7.01 -15.54 18.30
CA ALA A 21 6.66 -14.39 17.49
C ALA A 21 7.43 -13.18 18.05
N GLU A 22 8.28 -12.55 17.25
CA GLU A 22 8.94 -11.29 17.65
C GLU A 22 7.87 -10.24 17.93
N LYS A 23 7.89 -9.74 19.16
CA LYS A 23 6.97 -8.68 19.61
C LYS A 23 7.37 -7.36 18.96
N VAL A 24 6.42 -6.64 18.40
CA VAL A 24 6.66 -5.27 17.90
C VAL A 24 7.16 -4.42 19.08
N THR A 25 8.36 -3.87 18.94
CA THR A 25 9.05 -3.15 20.01
C THR A 25 9.06 -1.64 19.83
N TYR A 26 8.34 -1.11 18.84
CA TYR A 26 8.23 0.33 18.65
C TYR A 26 6.83 0.74 18.20
N SER A 27 6.53 2.00 18.43
CA SER A 27 5.30 2.66 17.98
C SER A 27 5.62 4.01 17.34
N VAL A 28 4.65 4.53 16.58
CA VAL A 28 4.79 5.80 15.86
C VAL A 28 3.56 6.65 16.13
N ALA A 29 3.77 7.93 16.41
CA ALA A 29 2.68 8.87 16.67
C ALA A 29 2.92 10.21 15.96
N PRO A 30 1.85 10.91 15.51
CA PRO A 30 1.95 12.25 14.94
C PRO A 30 2.10 13.30 16.05
N ILE A 31 2.83 14.40 15.75
CA ILE A 31 2.70 15.67 16.46
C ILE A 31 1.90 16.57 15.52
N TYR A 32 0.68 16.90 15.89
CA TYR A 32 -0.20 17.68 15.03
C TYR A 32 0.15 19.18 15.07
N PRO A 33 0.36 19.78 13.89
CA PRO A 33 0.52 21.23 13.79
C PRO A 33 -0.83 21.96 13.98
N GLU A 34 -0.80 23.30 14.05
CA GLU A 34 -1.99 24.10 14.36
C GLU A 34 -3.09 24.01 13.28
N ASN A 35 -2.71 23.82 12.02
CA ASN A 35 -3.62 23.68 10.87
C ASN A 35 -4.15 22.26 10.64
N GLN A 36 -3.98 21.37 11.62
CA GLN A 36 -4.67 20.07 11.65
C GLN A 36 -6.18 20.31 11.75
N THR A 37 -6.95 19.78 10.81
CA THR A 37 -8.41 20.01 10.73
C THR A 37 -9.18 19.28 11.82
N ASP A 38 -8.77 18.06 12.18
CA ASP A 38 -9.34 17.28 13.30
C ASP A 38 -8.23 16.50 14.02
N LYS A 39 -8.02 16.82 15.29
CA LYS A 39 -6.99 16.20 16.15
C LYS A 39 -7.34 14.79 16.63
N ASN A 40 -8.56 14.31 16.38
CA ASN A 40 -8.98 12.95 16.72
C ASN A 40 -8.63 11.93 15.61
N LEU A 41 -8.16 12.40 14.45
CA LEU A 41 -7.71 11.53 13.36
C LEU A 41 -6.36 10.90 13.69
N GLY A 42 -6.16 9.64 13.32
CA GLY A 42 -4.86 8.96 13.45
C GLY A 42 -3.85 9.31 12.33
N TYR A 43 -4.07 10.39 11.59
CA TYR A 43 -3.25 10.83 10.46
C TYR A 43 -3.30 12.37 10.34
N TYR A 44 -2.39 12.95 9.55
CA TYR A 44 -2.40 14.40 9.30
C TYR A 44 -3.43 14.77 8.24
N ASP A 45 -4.36 15.66 8.58
CA ASP A 45 -5.30 16.31 7.65
C ASP A 45 -5.08 17.83 7.74
N LEU A 46 -4.23 18.34 6.85
CA LEU A 46 -3.70 19.70 6.95
C LEU A 46 -4.33 20.63 5.90
N GLY A 47 -4.95 21.70 6.38
CA GLY A 47 -5.34 22.83 5.55
C GLY A 47 -4.13 23.75 5.31
N VAL A 48 -3.61 23.82 4.06
CA VAL A 48 -2.42 24.58 3.74
C VAL A 48 -2.72 25.80 2.83
N LYS A 49 -1.98 26.88 3.02
CA LYS A 49 -2.03 28.06 2.11
C LYS A 49 -1.03 27.90 0.97
N PRO A 50 -1.26 28.54 -0.20
CA PRO A 50 -0.28 28.56 -1.28
C PRO A 50 1.08 29.08 -0.81
N GLY A 51 2.14 28.30 -1.06
CA GLY A 51 3.52 28.61 -0.68
C GLY A 51 3.82 28.53 0.83
N GLN A 52 2.91 28.06 1.65
CA GLN A 52 3.13 27.87 3.10
C GLN A 52 4.30 26.92 3.33
N LYS A 53 5.15 27.28 4.30
CA LYS A 53 6.18 26.41 4.87
C LYS A 53 5.77 26.04 6.28
N GLU A 54 5.95 24.78 6.63
CA GLU A 54 5.51 24.24 7.91
C GLU A 54 6.37 23.06 8.34
N GLU A 55 6.49 22.85 9.64
CA GLU A 55 7.13 21.67 10.19
C GLU A 55 6.09 20.61 10.53
N VAL A 56 6.35 19.37 10.11
CA VAL A 56 5.53 18.19 10.41
C VAL A 56 6.42 17.17 11.11
N SER A 57 6.04 16.74 12.31
CA SER A 57 6.92 15.96 13.16
C SER A 57 6.30 14.62 13.54
N VAL A 58 7.10 13.56 13.44
CA VAL A 58 6.76 12.17 13.76
C VAL A 58 7.55 11.71 14.96
N VAL A 59 6.87 11.23 16.00
CA VAL A 59 7.53 10.61 17.17
C VAL A 59 7.65 9.10 16.93
N VAL A 60 8.84 8.56 17.12
CA VAL A 60 9.09 7.12 17.18
C VAL A 60 9.45 6.77 18.62
N GLN A 61 8.70 5.88 19.23
CA GLN A 61 8.91 5.38 20.58
C GLN A 61 9.41 3.95 20.52
N ASN A 62 10.60 3.70 21.08
CA ASN A 62 11.14 2.37 21.26
C ASN A 62 10.77 1.85 22.66
N THR A 63 9.96 0.78 22.71
CA THR A 63 9.55 0.10 23.96
C THR A 63 10.40 -1.14 24.24
N GLY A 64 11.38 -1.42 23.37
CA GLY A 64 12.30 -2.55 23.49
C GLY A 64 13.49 -2.23 24.37
N LYS A 65 14.20 -3.29 24.78
CA LYS A 65 15.41 -3.22 25.63
C LYS A 65 16.73 -3.03 24.86
N LYS A 66 16.65 -2.85 23.52
CA LYS A 66 17.81 -2.62 22.64
C LYS A 66 17.57 -1.36 21.83
N ASP A 67 18.66 -0.71 21.44
CA ASP A 67 18.61 0.41 20.50
C ASP A 67 17.96 -0.02 19.19
N LEU A 68 17.19 0.88 18.60
CA LEU A 68 16.46 0.68 17.35
C LEU A 68 16.91 1.72 16.34
N GLU A 69 17.17 1.31 15.11
CA GLU A 69 17.32 2.21 13.97
C GLU A 69 16.11 2.11 13.04
N VAL A 70 15.53 3.25 12.71
CA VAL A 70 14.40 3.35 11.79
C VAL A 70 14.63 4.40 10.72
N ASP A 71 14.17 4.12 9.52
CA ASP A 71 14.04 5.11 8.46
C ASP A 71 12.61 5.68 8.49
N VAL A 72 12.51 7.01 8.48
CA VAL A 72 11.26 7.75 8.35
C VAL A 72 11.27 8.45 6.99
N ALA A 73 10.47 7.99 6.06
CA ALA A 73 10.46 8.47 4.68
C ALA A 73 9.10 9.09 4.30
N PRO A 74 9.06 10.36 3.86
CA PRO A 74 7.85 10.97 3.31
C PRO A 74 7.62 10.46 1.89
N ASN A 75 6.62 9.62 1.69
CA ASN A 75 6.28 9.00 0.41
C ASN A 75 4.95 9.50 -0.15
N THR A 76 4.89 9.60 -1.46
CA THR A 76 3.65 9.91 -2.19
C THR A 76 2.75 8.68 -2.22
N ALA A 77 1.47 8.85 -1.94
CA ALA A 77 0.50 7.78 -2.07
C ALA A 77 0.31 7.38 -3.55
N ILE A 78 0.34 6.09 -3.81
CA ILE A 78 0.01 5.49 -5.11
C ILE A 78 -1.07 4.42 -4.94
N THR A 79 -1.61 3.90 -6.03
CA THR A 79 -2.43 2.68 -6.00
C THR A 79 -1.57 1.51 -6.43
N ASN A 80 -1.43 0.49 -5.60
CA ASN A 80 -0.68 -0.71 -5.92
C ASN A 80 -1.50 -1.70 -6.78
N GLN A 81 -0.89 -2.80 -7.20
CA GLN A 81 -1.53 -3.81 -8.05
C GLN A 81 -2.72 -4.52 -7.39
N ASN A 82 -2.81 -4.48 -6.07
CA ASN A 82 -3.94 -5.04 -5.31
C ASN A 82 -5.12 -4.07 -5.21
N GLY A 83 -5.02 -2.87 -5.81
CA GLY A 83 -6.05 -1.85 -5.71
C GLY A 83 -6.15 -1.25 -4.30
N VAL A 84 -5.01 -1.08 -3.62
CA VAL A 84 -4.92 -0.48 -2.29
C VAL A 84 -4.01 0.74 -2.35
N ILE A 85 -4.33 1.77 -1.56
CA ILE A 85 -3.45 2.94 -1.41
C ILE A 85 -2.18 2.51 -0.67
N ASP A 86 -1.04 2.75 -1.30
CA ASP A 86 0.29 2.31 -0.84
C ASP A 86 1.22 3.50 -0.66
N TYR A 87 1.97 3.51 0.44
CA TYR A 87 2.93 4.54 0.82
C TYR A 87 4.36 3.97 0.99
N SER A 88 4.56 2.68 0.67
CA SER A 88 5.83 2.00 0.94
C SER A 88 6.92 2.30 -0.09
N GLN A 89 6.56 2.84 -1.27
CA GLN A 89 7.48 3.06 -2.37
C GLN A 89 8.08 4.49 -2.32
N SER A 90 9.41 4.58 -2.30
CA SER A 90 10.13 5.85 -2.23
C SER A 90 10.20 6.61 -3.55
N ASP A 91 10.28 5.89 -4.69
CA ASP A 91 10.36 6.50 -6.03
C ASP A 91 9.55 5.69 -7.05
N PRO A 92 8.22 5.64 -6.91
CA PRO A 92 7.37 4.93 -7.86
C PRO A 92 7.22 5.74 -9.16
N LYS A 93 6.84 5.05 -10.23
CA LYS A 93 6.41 5.74 -11.44
C LYS A 93 5.05 6.40 -11.22
N TYR A 94 5.02 7.71 -11.10
CA TYR A 94 3.80 8.47 -10.91
C TYR A 94 2.91 8.50 -12.16
N ASP A 95 1.60 8.64 -11.92
CA ASP A 95 0.64 8.93 -12.98
C ASP A 95 0.86 10.33 -13.55
N LYS A 96 0.64 10.50 -14.87
CA LYS A 96 0.83 11.78 -15.56
C LYS A 96 -0.08 12.89 -15.07
N THR A 97 -1.21 12.55 -14.43
CA THR A 97 -2.15 13.52 -13.85
C THR A 97 -1.74 14.00 -12.47
N LEU A 98 -0.76 13.34 -11.81
CA LEU A 98 -0.25 13.74 -10.51
C LEU A 98 0.70 14.94 -10.67
N LYS A 99 0.18 16.14 -10.39
CA LYS A 99 0.93 17.40 -10.54
C LYS A 99 1.92 17.64 -9.41
N TYR A 100 1.53 17.29 -8.18
CA TYR A 100 2.30 17.55 -6.96
C TYR A 100 2.53 16.25 -6.19
N PRO A 101 3.59 15.48 -6.50
CA PRO A 101 3.98 14.34 -5.66
C PRO A 101 4.33 14.81 -4.25
N PHE A 102 3.74 14.22 -3.22
CA PHE A 102 3.96 14.60 -1.83
C PHE A 102 5.45 14.57 -1.44
N THR A 103 6.18 13.56 -1.88
CA THR A 103 7.62 13.43 -1.67
C THR A 103 8.41 14.68 -2.11
N LYS A 104 7.95 15.38 -3.17
CA LYS A 104 8.61 16.59 -3.68
C LYS A 104 8.29 17.86 -2.88
N LEU A 105 7.31 17.79 -1.99
CA LEU A 105 6.91 18.88 -1.10
C LEU A 105 7.58 18.80 0.26
N MET A 106 8.21 17.67 0.58
CA MET A 106 8.81 17.38 1.87
C MET A 106 10.34 17.45 1.83
N SER A 107 10.94 17.75 2.96
CA SER A 107 12.38 17.51 3.16
C SER A 107 12.69 16.01 3.07
N PRO A 108 13.96 15.62 2.78
CA PRO A 108 14.35 14.21 2.58
C PRO A 108 14.05 13.30 3.76
N ALA A 109 14.03 12.00 3.49
CA ALA A 109 13.95 10.94 4.52
C ALA A 109 15.04 11.08 5.57
N GLN A 110 14.72 10.67 6.80
CA GLN A 110 15.63 10.73 7.95
C GLN A 110 15.80 9.34 8.55
N ARG A 111 17.04 9.04 8.97
CA ARG A 111 17.36 7.87 9.79
C ARG A 111 17.49 8.28 11.24
N LEU A 112 16.74 7.60 12.12
CA LEU A 112 16.76 7.83 13.55
C LEU A 112 17.36 6.64 14.28
N LYS A 113 18.28 6.92 15.20
CA LYS A 113 18.71 5.97 16.23
C LYS A 113 17.93 6.26 17.50
N VAL A 114 17.04 5.35 17.89
CA VAL A 114 16.16 5.47 19.06
C VAL A 114 16.67 4.53 20.15
N PRO A 115 17.28 5.05 21.25
CA PRO A 115 17.78 4.21 22.33
C PRO A 115 16.68 3.34 22.94
N ALA A 116 17.08 2.29 23.64
CA ALA A 116 16.17 1.45 24.39
C ALA A 116 15.27 2.29 25.32
N GLU A 117 13.99 1.92 25.43
CA GLU A 117 13.00 2.52 26.33
C GLU A 117 12.89 4.05 26.22
N SER A 118 13.15 4.60 25.02
CA SER A 118 13.14 6.05 24.77
C SER A 118 12.36 6.41 23.50
N SER A 119 12.27 7.71 23.22
CA SER A 119 11.66 8.23 21.99
C SER A 119 12.58 9.23 21.27
N ARG A 120 12.36 9.36 19.98
CA ARG A 120 12.97 10.38 19.11
C ARG A 120 11.94 10.95 18.17
N THR A 121 12.13 12.22 17.80
CA THR A 121 11.26 12.92 16.86
C THR A 121 12.00 13.16 15.56
N ALA A 122 11.37 12.81 14.43
CA ALA A 122 11.78 13.24 13.11
C ALA A 122 10.93 14.46 12.72
N THR A 123 11.58 15.58 12.38
CA THR A 123 10.90 16.80 11.94
C THR A 123 11.20 17.05 10.48
N PHE A 124 10.16 17.25 9.70
CA PHE A 124 10.22 17.47 8.25
C PHE A 124 9.66 18.84 7.89
N THR A 125 10.29 19.52 6.95
CA THR A 125 9.75 20.74 6.37
C THR A 125 8.82 20.37 5.23
N LEU A 126 7.55 20.80 5.32
CA LEU A 126 6.57 20.81 4.25
C LEU A 126 6.66 22.15 3.51
N ASN A 127 6.79 22.12 2.18
CA ASN A 127 6.70 23.28 1.30
C ASN A 127 5.45 23.13 0.43
N ALA A 128 4.36 23.76 0.80
CA ALA A 128 3.12 23.72 0.02
C ALA A 128 3.31 24.34 -1.38
N PRO A 129 2.59 23.86 -2.41
CA PRO A 129 2.66 24.43 -3.74
C PRO A 129 2.35 25.95 -3.73
N LYS A 130 3.14 26.73 -4.47
CA LYS A 130 2.91 28.18 -4.61
C LYS A 130 1.62 28.49 -5.39
N ALA A 131 1.29 27.65 -6.37
CA ALA A 131 0.02 27.77 -7.09
C ALA A 131 -1.10 27.08 -6.31
N THR A 132 -2.31 27.57 -6.47
CA THR A 132 -3.52 26.93 -5.93
C THR A 132 -3.73 25.57 -6.57
N PHE A 133 -4.27 24.63 -5.79
CA PHE A 133 -4.71 23.32 -6.27
C PHE A 133 -6.08 22.97 -5.69
N GLU A 134 -6.84 22.20 -6.43
CA GLU A 134 -8.12 21.65 -5.98
C GLU A 134 -7.96 20.21 -5.54
N GLY A 135 -8.79 19.79 -4.58
CA GLY A 135 -8.82 18.44 -4.06
C GLY A 135 -7.68 18.14 -3.09
N THR A 136 -7.13 16.95 -3.18
CA THR A 136 -6.23 16.38 -2.16
C THR A 136 -4.87 16.02 -2.75
N ILE A 137 -3.80 16.46 -2.11
CA ILE A 137 -2.47 15.86 -2.25
C ILE A 137 -2.36 14.82 -1.12
N LEU A 138 -2.08 13.57 -1.47
CA LEU A 138 -2.01 12.47 -0.52
C LEU A 138 -0.61 11.86 -0.49
N GLY A 139 -0.09 11.71 0.71
CA GLY A 139 1.16 11.04 1.00
C GLY A 139 1.17 10.48 2.41
N GLY A 140 2.32 10.13 2.92
CA GLY A 140 2.48 9.65 4.28
C GLY A 140 3.93 9.43 4.65
N PHE A 141 4.18 9.34 5.94
CA PHE A 141 5.46 8.92 6.48
C PHE A 141 5.45 7.39 6.59
N TYR A 142 6.31 6.75 5.80
CA TYR A 142 6.59 5.34 5.92
C TYR A 142 7.75 5.16 6.90
N VAL A 143 7.48 4.50 8.02
CA VAL A 143 8.46 4.27 9.09
C VAL A 143 8.79 2.79 9.12
N SER A 144 10.04 2.45 8.85
CA SER A 144 10.50 1.06 8.78
C SER A 144 11.80 0.86 9.54
N GLN A 145 11.92 -0.28 10.18
CA GLN A 145 13.17 -0.67 10.85
C GLN A 145 14.26 -0.91 9.81
N VAL A 146 15.45 -0.34 10.07
CA VAL A 146 16.64 -0.57 9.26
C VAL A 146 17.09 -2.02 9.41
N LYS A 147 17.47 -2.66 8.31
CA LYS A 147 18.02 -4.02 8.31
C LYS A 147 19.31 -4.04 9.15
N GLN A 148 19.38 -4.92 10.12
CA GLN A 148 20.67 -5.29 10.70
C GLN A 148 21.26 -6.41 9.83
N ASP A 149 22.19 -6.06 8.94
CA ASP A 149 22.82 -6.98 7.99
C ASP A 149 23.46 -8.22 8.66
N GLN A 150 23.80 -8.11 9.95
CA GLN A 150 24.38 -9.21 10.75
C GLN A 150 23.37 -10.36 11.03
N VAL A 151 22.07 -10.09 11.03
CA VAL A 151 21.05 -11.14 11.23
C VAL A 151 20.86 -11.95 9.97
N GLU A 152 20.95 -11.33 8.80
CA GLU A 152 20.85 -12.02 7.50
C GLU A 152 22.06 -12.93 7.24
N GLN A 153 23.29 -12.50 7.60
CA GLN A 153 24.50 -13.33 7.45
C GLN A 153 24.53 -14.55 8.40
N ALA A 154 23.99 -14.40 9.62
CA ALA A 154 23.91 -15.53 10.57
C ALA A 154 22.84 -16.59 10.17
N LEU A 155 21.86 -16.23 9.36
CA LEU A 155 20.79 -17.13 8.89
C LEU A 155 21.19 -17.89 7.62
N ASP A 156 22.10 -17.35 6.81
CA ASP A 156 22.54 -17.96 5.55
C ASP A 156 23.34 -19.26 5.75
N HIS A 157 23.84 -19.52 6.95
CA HIS A 157 24.61 -20.73 7.29
C HIS A 157 23.81 -21.84 7.98
N LYS A 158 22.53 -21.62 8.31
CA LYS A 158 21.66 -22.69 8.85
C LYS A 158 20.76 -23.24 7.76
N LYS A 159 20.90 -24.52 7.46
CA LYS A 159 19.97 -25.26 6.60
C LYS A 159 18.57 -25.23 7.24
N GLY A 160 17.72 -24.34 6.76
CA GLY A 160 16.32 -24.22 7.19
C GLY A 160 15.68 -22.93 6.68
N THR A 161 14.37 -22.91 6.48
CA THR A 161 13.61 -21.70 6.14
C THR A 161 13.48 -20.85 7.41
N SER A 162 14.06 -19.64 7.40
CA SER A 162 13.87 -18.65 8.46
C SER A 162 12.84 -17.62 8.00
N LEU A 163 11.80 -17.39 8.80
CA LEU A 163 10.80 -16.35 8.58
C LEU A 163 11.11 -15.16 9.48
N THR A 164 11.50 -14.02 8.91
CA THR A 164 11.71 -12.79 9.64
C THR A 164 10.54 -11.84 9.39
N ASN A 165 9.76 -11.53 10.44
CA ASN A 165 8.69 -10.54 10.36
C ASN A 165 9.28 -9.14 10.48
N ARG A 166 8.91 -8.26 9.55
CA ARG A 166 9.26 -6.83 9.60
C ARG A 166 8.01 -6.01 9.77
N TYR A 167 8.06 -5.12 10.73
CA TYR A 167 6.96 -4.21 11.00
C TYR A 167 7.29 -2.83 10.44
N SER A 168 6.33 -2.23 9.76
CA SER A 168 6.39 -0.84 9.31
C SER A 168 5.10 -0.13 9.71
N TYR A 169 5.22 1.17 9.91
CA TYR A 169 4.08 2.03 10.21
C TYR A 169 3.90 3.05 9.09
N ILE A 170 2.65 3.45 8.90
CA ILE A 170 2.28 4.52 7.97
C ILE A 170 1.49 5.56 8.75
N LEU A 171 1.97 6.79 8.74
CA LEU A 171 1.19 7.97 9.14
C LEU A 171 0.78 8.72 7.87
N GLY A 172 -0.48 8.60 7.48
CA GLY A 172 -1.00 9.30 6.31
C GLY A 172 -0.92 10.81 6.47
N VAL A 173 -0.71 11.51 5.35
CA VAL A 173 -0.75 12.98 5.26
C VAL A 173 -1.64 13.37 4.10
N LYS A 174 -2.72 14.07 4.41
CA LYS A 174 -3.64 14.66 3.46
C LYS A 174 -3.46 16.19 3.49
N LEU A 175 -3.21 16.79 2.33
CA LEU A 175 -3.12 18.24 2.18
C LEU A 175 -4.29 18.75 1.34
N THR A 176 -4.94 19.82 1.80
CA THR A 176 -6.01 20.54 1.08
C THR A 176 -5.80 22.03 1.16
N GLN A 177 -6.31 22.79 0.17
CA GLN A 177 -6.32 24.25 0.21
C GLN A 177 -7.72 24.86 0.32
N SER A 178 -8.73 24.03 0.17
CA SER A 178 -10.14 24.43 0.31
C SER A 178 -11.00 23.22 0.65
N ASP A 179 -12.20 23.46 1.14
CA ASP A 179 -13.20 22.44 1.45
C ASP A 179 -13.94 21.92 0.20
N GLN A 180 -13.59 22.41 -0.98
CA GLN A 180 -14.22 21.98 -2.23
C GLN A 180 -13.85 20.54 -2.56
N THR A 181 -14.87 19.70 -2.64
CA THR A 181 -14.70 18.30 -2.99
C THR A 181 -14.61 18.11 -4.50
N VAL A 182 -13.52 17.59 -4.99
CA VAL A 182 -13.35 17.19 -6.39
C VAL A 182 -14.00 15.84 -6.60
N LYS A 183 -14.90 15.70 -7.58
CA LYS A 183 -15.47 14.39 -7.93
C LYS A 183 -14.42 13.53 -8.61
N PRO A 184 -14.18 12.29 -8.16
CA PRO A 184 -13.28 11.37 -8.84
C PRO A 184 -13.76 11.08 -10.28
N HIS A 185 -12.81 10.76 -11.16
CA HIS A 185 -13.11 10.38 -12.53
C HIS A 185 -12.22 9.22 -12.97
N LEU A 186 -12.84 8.08 -13.31
CA LEU A 186 -12.13 6.88 -13.74
C LEU A 186 -12.05 6.79 -15.26
N ARG A 187 -10.90 6.29 -15.74
CA ARG A 187 -10.66 5.91 -17.14
C ARG A 187 -10.12 4.50 -17.23
N LEU A 188 -10.45 3.82 -18.32
CA LEU A 188 -9.85 2.55 -18.71
C LEU A 188 -8.83 2.83 -19.82
N ASN A 189 -7.55 2.72 -19.50
CA ASN A 189 -6.46 3.06 -20.41
C ASN A 189 -6.13 1.88 -21.34
N ARG A 190 -5.08 1.13 -21.01
CA ARG A 190 -4.62 -0.02 -21.78
C ARG A 190 -5.18 -1.32 -21.21
N ILE A 191 -5.33 -2.30 -22.09
CA ILE A 191 -5.61 -3.69 -21.73
C ILE A 191 -4.51 -4.52 -22.38
N LYS A 192 -3.91 -5.43 -21.61
CA LYS A 192 -2.83 -6.29 -22.09
C LYS A 192 -2.89 -7.65 -21.41
N PRO A 193 -2.37 -8.71 -22.03
CA PRO A 193 -2.06 -9.94 -21.32
C PRO A 193 -0.95 -9.71 -20.30
N GLY A 194 -0.96 -10.51 -19.22
CA GLY A 194 0.03 -10.45 -18.17
C GLY A 194 -0.14 -11.58 -17.16
N LEU A 195 0.46 -11.40 -15.99
CA LEU A 195 0.35 -12.36 -14.88
C LEU A 195 -0.26 -11.67 -13.66
N LEU A 196 -1.12 -12.41 -12.96
CA LEU A 196 -1.62 -12.08 -11.64
C LEU A 196 -1.25 -13.25 -10.71
N ASN A 197 -0.39 -12.97 -9.71
CA ASN A 197 0.11 -13.99 -8.78
C ASN A 197 0.68 -15.24 -9.47
N GLY A 198 1.42 -15.06 -10.59
CA GLY A 198 2.00 -16.15 -11.37
C GLY A 198 1.04 -16.83 -12.35
N HIS A 199 -0.26 -16.52 -12.35
CA HIS A 199 -1.26 -17.07 -13.25
C HIS A 199 -1.53 -16.14 -14.44
N THR A 200 -1.90 -16.72 -15.59
CA THR A 200 -2.27 -15.94 -16.77
C THR A 200 -3.48 -15.04 -16.49
N ALA A 201 -3.37 -13.78 -16.86
CA ALA A 201 -4.38 -12.76 -16.60
C ALA A 201 -4.51 -11.75 -17.74
N ILE A 202 -5.64 -11.06 -17.79
CA ILE A 202 -5.79 -9.81 -18.53
C ILE A 202 -5.65 -8.66 -17.54
N LEU A 203 -4.67 -7.81 -17.77
CA LEU A 203 -4.41 -6.61 -16.99
C LEU A 203 -5.09 -5.41 -17.62
N SER A 204 -5.99 -4.76 -16.88
CA SER A 204 -6.81 -3.64 -17.32
C SER A 204 -6.43 -2.40 -16.50
N ASN A 205 -5.74 -1.43 -17.13
CA ASN A 205 -5.27 -0.25 -16.42
C ASN A 205 -6.43 0.70 -16.12
N ILE A 206 -6.83 0.77 -14.85
CA ILE A 206 -7.82 1.71 -14.33
C ILE A 206 -7.07 2.92 -13.77
N GLN A 207 -7.49 4.12 -14.16
CA GLN A 207 -6.87 5.39 -13.78
C GLN A 207 -7.91 6.29 -13.09
N ASN A 208 -7.56 6.83 -11.92
CA ASN A 208 -8.23 7.95 -11.30
C ASN A 208 -7.52 9.24 -11.73
N THR A 209 -8.17 10.04 -12.56
CA THR A 209 -7.57 11.25 -13.15
C THR A 209 -7.74 12.51 -12.29
N LYS A 210 -8.35 12.39 -11.11
CA LYS A 210 -8.70 13.52 -10.25
C LYS A 210 -8.03 13.44 -8.88
N ALA A 211 -7.84 14.61 -8.29
CA ALA A 211 -7.20 14.79 -6.99
C ALA A 211 -8.16 14.49 -5.82
N ASN A 212 -8.75 13.30 -5.81
CA ASN A 212 -9.55 12.79 -4.70
C ASN A 212 -9.38 11.27 -4.61
N SER A 213 -9.22 10.73 -3.42
CA SER A 213 -9.17 9.28 -3.20
C SER A 213 -10.55 8.64 -3.40
N ILE A 214 -10.55 7.38 -3.78
CA ILE A 214 -11.74 6.54 -3.86
C ILE A 214 -11.55 5.40 -2.86
N GLY A 215 -12.49 5.24 -1.95
CA GLY A 215 -12.56 4.12 -1.00
C GLY A 215 -13.76 3.24 -1.27
N GLU A 216 -13.84 2.11 -0.54
CA GLU A 216 -14.96 1.16 -0.61
C GLU A 216 -15.33 0.78 -2.05
N MET A 217 -14.30 0.62 -2.89
CA MET A 217 -14.50 0.42 -4.33
C MET A 217 -14.76 -1.05 -4.63
N GLN A 218 -15.85 -1.32 -5.32
CA GLN A 218 -16.16 -2.62 -5.90
C GLN A 218 -15.99 -2.58 -7.41
N VAL A 219 -15.22 -3.52 -7.95
CA VAL A 219 -14.97 -3.67 -9.39
C VAL A 219 -15.57 -4.98 -9.88
N ASP A 220 -16.48 -4.92 -10.86
CA ASP A 220 -17.09 -6.06 -11.56
C ASP A 220 -16.69 -5.98 -13.04
N ALA A 221 -15.79 -6.87 -13.48
CA ALA A 221 -15.21 -6.88 -14.81
C ALA A 221 -15.63 -8.13 -15.57
N LYS A 222 -16.12 -7.95 -16.80
CA LYS A 222 -16.60 -9.03 -17.69
C LYS A 222 -15.95 -8.93 -19.06
N ILE A 223 -15.33 -10.02 -19.51
CA ILE A 223 -14.71 -10.13 -20.85
C ILE A 223 -15.59 -11.01 -21.73
N ARG A 224 -15.80 -10.55 -22.97
CA ARG A 224 -16.54 -11.25 -24.03
C ARG A 224 -15.74 -11.23 -25.34
N ARG A 225 -16.04 -12.16 -26.26
CA ARG A 225 -15.61 -11.95 -27.65
C ARG A 225 -16.38 -10.79 -28.27
N ALA A 226 -15.73 -10.02 -29.13
CA ALA A 226 -16.38 -8.95 -29.87
C ALA A 226 -17.59 -9.48 -30.63
N GLY A 227 -18.74 -8.79 -30.56
CA GLY A 227 -20.00 -9.19 -31.19
C GLY A 227 -20.75 -10.34 -30.50
N GLN A 228 -20.25 -10.88 -29.36
CA GLN A 228 -20.91 -11.98 -28.63
C GLN A 228 -21.44 -11.52 -27.26
N SER A 229 -22.58 -12.08 -26.84
CA SER A 229 -23.19 -11.82 -25.53
C SER A 229 -22.58 -12.69 -24.40
N LYS A 230 -22.05 -13.87 -24.74
CA LYS A 230 -21.51 -14.82 -23.76
C LYS A 230 -20.30 -14.25 -23.02
N VAL A 231 -20.36 -14.22 -21.68
CA VAL A 231 -19.22 -13.85 -20.82
C VAL A 231 -18.25 -15.01 -20.81
N LEU A 232 -16.98 -14.73 -21.15
CA LEU A 232 -15.90 -15.71 -21.11
C LEU A 232 -15.18 -15.70 -19.77
N TYR A 233 -14.85 -14.50 -19.27
CA TYR A 233 -14.17 -14.32 -17.99
C TYR A 233 -14.90 -13.25 -17.19
N HIS A 234 -14.95 -13.48 -15.87
CA HIS A 234 -15.60 -12.59 -14.91
C HIS A 234 -14.73 -12.51 -13.66
N SER A 235 -14.47 -11.28 -13.21
CA SER A 235 -13.80 -11.01 -11.95
C SER A 235 -14.60 -9.98 -11.17
N LYS A 236 -14.78 -10.21 -9.87
CA LYS A 236 -15.42 -9.27 -8.96
C LYS A 236 -14.54 -9.15 -7.70
N GLN A 237 -14.16 -7.93 -7.36
CA GLN A 237 -13.39 -7.62 -6.15
C GLN A 237 -14.05 -6.47 -5.40
N THR A 238 -13.97 -6.50 -4.07
CA THR A 238 -14.49 -5.48 -3.15
C THR A 238 -13.35 -4.88 -2.35
N ASP A 239 -13.66 -3.85 -1.58
CA ASP A 239 -12.76 -3.20 -0.63
C ASP A 239 -11.51 -2.59 -1.27
N LEU A 240 -11.58 -2.32 -2.57
CA LEU A 240 -10.52 -1.67 -3.29
C LEU A 240 -10.50 -0.16 -3.00
N GLN A 241 -9.35 0.45 -3.24
CA GLN A 241 -9.11 1.87 -3.03
C GLN A 241 -8.28 2.43 -4.19
N MET A 242 -8.39 3.73 -4.44
CA MET A 242 -7.47 4.42 -5.33
C MET A 242 -6.99 5.74 -4.71
N ALA A 243 -5.69 5.96 -4.78
CA ALA A 243 -5.09 7.25 -4.45
C ALA A 243 -5.53 8.33 -5.46
N PRO A 244 -5.46 9.62 -5.09
CA PRO A 244 -5.63 10.72 -6.01
C PRO A 244 -4.63 10.63 -7.17
N ASN A 245 -5.07 10.94 -8.39
CA ASN A 245 -4.20 11.02 -9.57
C ASN A 245 -3.27 9.79 -9.70
N SER A 246 -3.84 8.60 -9.67
CA SER A 246 -3.11 7.34 -9.71
C SER A 246 -3.72 6.36 -10.70
N ASN A 247 -3.00 5.30 -11.02
CA ASN A 247 -3.52 4.20 -11.83
C ASN A 247 -2.96 2.87 -11.33
N PHE A 248 -3.65 1.79 -11.62
CA PHE A 248 -3.18 0.43 -11.37
C PHE A 248 -3.69 -0.54 -12.44
N ASP A 249 -3.00 -1.67 -12.59
CA ASP A 249 -3.41 -2.72 -13.53
C ASP A 249 -4.32 -3.73 -12.79
N TYR A 250 -5.66 -3.58 -12.94
CA TYR A 250 -6.64 -4.52 -12.41
C TYR A 250 -6.54 -5.86 -13.15
N GLY A 251 -6.25 -6.93 -12.43
CA GLY A 251 -6.07 -8.26 -12.99
C GLY A 251 -7.36 -9.07 -13.06
N ILE A 252 -7.62 -9.68 -14.20
CA ILE A 252 -8.68 -10.66 -14.42
C ILE A 252 -8.04 -12.00 -14.70
N ASP A 253 -8.08 -12.90 -13.73
CA ASP A 253 -7.50 -14.24 -13.80
C ASP A 253 -8.20 -15.06 -14.90
N LEU A 254 -7.41 -15.65 -15.80
CA LEU A 254 -7.87 -16.53 -16.85
C LEU A 254 -7.90 -18.00 -16.42
N LYS A 255 -7.63 -18.31 -15.13
CA LYS A 255 -7.61 -19.68 -14.57
C LYS A 255 -6.68 -20.60 -15.36
N ASN A 256 -5.49 -20.06 -15.71
CA ASN A 256 -4.49 -20.73 -16.55
C ASN A 256 -5.01 -21.16 -17.95
N GLN A 257 -6.14 -20.62 -18.40
CA GLN A 257 -6.61 -20.84 -19.75
C GLN A 257 -5.94 -19.84 -20.70
N PRO A 258 -5.45 -20.29 -21.88
CA PRO A 258 -4.88 -19.38 -22.85
C PRO A 258 -5.99 -18.51 -23.47
N LEU A 259 -5.74 -17.22 -23.62
CA LEU A 259 -6.59 -16.34 -24.38
C LEU A 259 -6.34 -16.63 -25.87
N LYS A 260 -7.37 -17.16 -26.58
CA LYS A 260 -7.29 -17.41 -28.02
C LYS A 260 -7.18 -16.08 -28.77
N ALA A 261 -6.42 -16.07 -29.87
CA ALA A 261 -6.34 -14.89 -30.73
C ALA A 261 -7.71 -14.42 -31.22
N GLY A 262 -7.92 -13.11 -31.27
CA GLY A 262 -9.18 -12.52 -31.67
C GLY A 262 -9.43 -11.16 -31.02
N ARG A 263 -10.57 -10.56 -31.33
CA ARG A 263 -11.04 -9.30 -30.74
C ARG A 263 -11.95 -9.60 -29.55
N TYR A 264 -11.77 -8.83 -28.49
CA TYR A 264 -12.51 -8.94 -27.24
C TYR A 264 -13.06 -7.59 -26.83
N ASN A 265 -14.12 -7.61 -26.02
CA ASN A 265 -14.64 -6.45 -25.31
C ASN A 265 -14.59 -6.70 -23.82
N ILE A 266 -14.11 -5.71 -23.07
CA ILE A 266 -14.24 -5.69 -21.62
C ILE A 266 -15.25 -4.63 -21.20
N LYS A 267 -16.10 -5.00 -20.23
CA LYS A 267 -16.95 -4.05 -19.49
C LYS A 267 -16.61 -4.15 -18.01
N ILE A 268 -16.31 -3.01 -17.41
CA ILE A 268 -15.98 -2.89 -15.98
C ILE A 268 -17.00 -1.95 -15.35
N LYS A 269 -17.77 -2.45 -14.40
CA LYS A 269 -18.60 -1.63 -13.52
C LYS A 269 -17.87 -1.39 -12.23
N VAL A 270 -17.70 -0.12 -11.86
CA VAL A 270 -17.10 0.29 -10.60
C VAL A 270 -18.15 1.00 -9.76
N ASN A 271 -18.34 0.56 -8.52
CA ASN A 271 -19.18 1.23 -7.52
C ASN A 271 -18.31 1.63 -6.33
N SER A 272 -18.59 2.76 -5.74
CA SER A 272 -17.95 3.21 -4.49
C SER A 272 -18.85 4.20 -3.77
N ASN A 273 -18.44 4.63 -2.57
CA ASN A 273 -19.08 5.72 -1.83
C ASN A 273 -18.94 7.11 -2.53
N LYS A 274 -18.10 7.22 -3.56
CA LYS A 274 -17.87 8.46 -4.34
C LYS A 274 -18.59 8.49 -5.69
N GLY A 275 -19.23 7.39 -6.09
CA GLY A 275 -19.96 7.33 -7.37
C GLY A 275 -19.91 5.96 -8.04
N GLN A 276 -20.43 5.94 -9.26
CA GLN A 276 -20.47 4.76 -10.12
C GLN A 276 -19.89 5.08 -11.49
N TRP A 277 -19.14 4.12 -12.06
CA TRP A 277 -18.56 4.24 -13.40
C TRP A 277 -18.82 2.97 -14.19
N LEU A 278 -19.11 3.15 -15.47
CA LEU A 278 -19.18 2.06 -16.44
C LEU A 278 -18.09 2.30 -17.49
N LEU A 279 -17.07 1.47 -17.47
CA LEU A 279 -15.93 1.54 -18.36
C LEU A 279 -16.05 0.41 -19.39
N SER A 280 -15.76 0.69 -20.66
CA SER A 280 -15.77 -0.33 -21.72
C SER A 280 -14.68 -0.06 -22.73
N LYS A 281 -14.05 -1.12 -23.23
CA LYS A 281 -13.01 -1.02 -24.25
C LYS A 281 -12.88 -2.32 -25.02
N ASP A 282 -12.64 -2.18 -26.33
CA ASP A 282 -12.24 -3.30 -27.19
C ASP A 282 -10.72 -3.47 -27.19
N PHE A 283 -10.24 -4.68 -27.29
CA PHE A 283 -8.82 -5.02 -27.31
C PHE A 283 -8.52 -6.32 -28.08
#